data_b8897444b530f90de5d6141569b3f2a7
#
_entry.id   b8897444b530f90de5d6141569b3f2a7
#
_cell.length_a   1.000
_cell.length_b   1.000
_cell.length_c   1.000
_cell.angle_alpha   90.00
_cell.angle_beta   90.00
_cell.angle_gamma   90.00
#
_symmetry.space_group_name_H-M   'P 1'
#
loop_
_entity.id
_entity.type
_entity.pdbx_description
1 polymer ?
#
loop_
_entity_poly.entity_id
_entity_poly.type
_entity_poly.pdbx_seq_one_letter_code
_entity_poly.pdbx_strand_id
1 'polypeptide(L)'
;MRTHLFALLALLATFSVTKHAAAAEQSAGGINVIVLDAGHGGTDPGAHYAGVYEKDITLKVVLRLGKLIEQGMPGVKVVYTRTTDKALAATKQDDLQARADIANKAGGDLFLSVHVNASHFTAARGAETLVMGESTKEQQYNEDALYENNRDDLIDMSDERTAAIVRAYIQNLQFTYGEYSLAIANCIQKNYEASGRRTRGVKPQLLRVLYATDMPGVLTEIGFLSNPKEAAYLKSEKGLDEIARSLFRSVKEYSA
;
A
#
# COMPACT_ATOMS: atom_id res chain seq x y z
N MET A 1 37.26 -13.51 -2.16
CA MET A 1 35.80 -13.50 -2.25
C MET A 1 35.03 -13.79 -0.94
N ARG A 2 35.70 -14.28 0.13
CA ARG A 2 35.01 -14.55 1.43
C ARG A 2 34.91 -13.36 2.39
N THR A 3 35.73 -12.36 2.23
CA THR A 3 35.82 -11.20 3.14
C THR A 3 34.74 -10.14 2.92
N HIS A 4 34.17 -10.05 1.72
CA HIS A 4 33.10 -9.05 1.43
C HIS A 4 31.71 -9.47 1.91
N LEU A 5 31.47 -10.78 2.09
CA LEU A 5 30.18 -11.29 2.56
C LEU A 5 29.95 -11.01 4.06
N PHE A 6 31.04 -11.08 4.87
CA PHE A 6 30.96 -10.77 6.30
C PHE A 6 30.76 -9.27 6.59
N ALA A 7 31.34 -8.41 5.75
CA ALA A 7 31.17 -6.96 5.91
C ALA A 7 29.72 -6.51 5.58
N LEU A 8 29.07 -7.17 4.60
CA LEU A 8 27.70 -6.87 4.23
C LEU A 8 26.70 -7.33 5.32
N LEU A 9 26.93 -8.50 5.91
CA LEU A 9 26.10 -9.01 7.01
C LEU A 9 26.25 -8.18 8.30
N ALA A 10 27.45 -7.68 8.60
CA ALA A 10 27.69 -6.81 9.75
C ALA A 10 27.05 -5.43 9.55
N LEU A 11 27.05 -4.89 8.32
CA LEU A 11 26.42 -3.60 8.00
C LEU A 11 24.89 -3.68 8.09
N LEU A 12 24.29 -4.79 7.65
CA LEU A 12 22.84 -5.04 7.77
C LEU A 12 22.42 -5.20 9.23
N ALA A 13 23.22 -5.86 10.07
CA ALA A 13 22.90 -6.04 11.49
C ALA A 13 22.97 -4.73 12.29
N THR A 14 23.93 -3.86 12.00
CA THR A 14 24.05 -2.57 12.70
C THR A 14 23.00 -1.57 12.26
N PHE A 15 22.56 -1.60 10.98
CA PHE A 15 21.45 -0.77 10.50
C PHE A 15 20.10 -1.17 11.11
N SER A 16 19.86 -2.48 11.32
CA SER A 16 18.63 -2.96 11.97
C SER A 16 18.51 -2.52 13.43
N VAL A 17 19.58 -2.59 14.21
CA VAL A 17 19.52 -2.28 15.66
C VAL A 17 19.21 -0.81 15.93
N THR A 18 19.77 0.10 15.15
CA THR A 18 19.52 1.53 15.33
C THR A 18 18.11 1.93 14.88
N LYS A 19 17.52 1.25 13.90
CA LYS A 19 16.15 1.51 13.44
C LYS A 19 15.08 0.90 14.37
N HIS A 20 15.36 -0.21 15.04
CA HIS A 20 14.44 -0.77 16.04
C HIS A 20 14.23 0.18 17.22
N ALA A 21 15.26 0.91 17.62
CA ALA A 21 15.13 1.95 18.66
C ALA A 21 14.27 3.13 18.18
N ALA A 22 14.43 3.55 16.91
CA ALA A 22 13.64 4.62 16.32
C ALA A 22 12.16 4.23 16.12
N ALA A 23 11.86 2.97 15.74
CA ALA A 23 10.48 2.49 15.59
C ALA A 23 9.76 2.39 16.96
N ALA A 24 10.49 2.07 18.04
CA ALA A 24 9.94 2.05 19.39
C ALA A 24 9.67 3.47 19.93
N GLU A 25 10.45 4.48 19.52
CA GLU A 25 10.20 5.89 19.84
C GLU A 25 9.05 6.49 19.01
N GLN A 26 8.84 6.03 17.75
CA GLN A 26 7.74 6.46 16.91
C GLN A 26 6.36 6.08 17.47
N SER A 27 6.25 4.99 18.22
CA SER A 27 4.99 4.56 18.84
C SER A 27 4.47 5.49 19.95
N ALA A 28 5.31 6.39 20.46
CA ALA A 28 4.96 7.34 21.50
C ALA A 28 4.68 8.77 21.00
N GLY A 29 4.86 9.06 19.70
CA GLY A 29 4.90 10.44 19.17
C GLY A 29 3.91 10.77 18.03
N GLY A 30 3.04 9.87 17.60
CA GLY A 30 2.12 10.12 16.49
C GLY A 30 2.80 10.10 15.11
N ILE A 31 2.00 10.28 14.04
CA ILE A 31 2.48 10.37 12.65
C ILE A 31 3.00 11.78 12.38
N ASN A 32 4.23 11.93 11.91
CA ASN A 32 4.81 13.20 11.45
C ASN A 32 4.89 13.26 9.92
N VAL A 33 5.18 12.13 9.27
CA VAL A 33 5.31 12.03 7.80
C VAL A 33 4.46 10.88 7.30
N ILE A 34 3.47 11.18 6.46
CA ILE A 34 2.71 10.17 5.73
C ILE A 34 3.09 10.18 4.26
N VAL A 35 3.35 9.01 3.70
CA VAL A 35 3.58 8.83 2.27
C VAL A 35 2.33 8.28 1.62
N LEU A 36 1.77 9.03 0.71
CA LEU A 36 0.60 8.66 -0.08
C LEU A 36 1.04 8.20 -1.46
N ASP A 37 0.73 6.95 -1.76
CA ASP A 37 1.04 6.33 -3.04
C ASP A 37 -0.22 6.15 -3.88
N ALA A 38 -0.23 6.77 -5.06
CA ALA A 38 -1.24 6.53 -6.07
C ALA A 38 -0.77 5.42 -7.00
N GLY A 39 -1.37 4.25 -6.91
CA GLY A 39 -0.99 3.09 -7.73
C GLY A 39 -0.97 3.40 -9.22
N HIS A 40 -0.09 2.71 -9.97
CA HIS A 40 0.08 2.84 -11.41
C HIS A 40 0.49 4.25 -11.86
N GLY A 41 0.34 4.58 -13.16
CA GLY A 41 0.64 5.91 -13.71
C GLY A 41 1.42 5.86 -15.02
N GLY A 42 1.28 6.90 -15.83
CA GLY A 42 1.94 6.99 -17.12
C GLY A 42 1.55 5.86 -18.06
N THR A 43 2.52 5.04 -18.46
CA THR A 43 2.33 3.89 -19.35
C THR A 43 1.65 2.68 -18.68
N ASP A 44 1.61 2.63 -17.34
CA ASP A 44 0.90 1.60 -16.59
C ASP A 44 -0.52 2.09 -16.23
N PRO A 45 -1.56 1.62 -16.94
CA PRO A 45 -2.92 2.08 -16.71
C PRO A 45 -3.56 1.48 -15.44
N GLY A 46 -3.02 0.38 -14.91
CA GLY A 46 -3.70 -0.48 -13.95
C GLY A 46 -4.96 -1.13 -14.52
N ALA A 47 -5.92 -1.50 -13.68
CA ALA A 47 -7.23 -1.96 -14.10
C ALA A 47 -7.92 -0.94 -15.01
N HIS A 48 -8.65 -1.45 -15.98
CA HIS A 48 -9.47 -0.58 -16.84
C HIS A 48 -10.82 -1.23 -17.17
N TYR A 49 -11.84 -0.42 -17.19
CA TYR A 49 -13.18 -0.83 -17.57
C TYR A 49 -13.96 0.34 -18.17
N ALA A 50 -14.56 0.11 -19.37
CA ALA A 50 -15.40 1.10 -20.04
C ALA A 50 -14.75 2.51 -20.14
N GLY A 51 -13.47 2.57 -20.49
CA GLY A 51 -12.73 3.83 -20.63
C GLY A 51 -12.32 4.52 -19.32
N VAL A 52 -12.50 3.83 -18.20
CA VAL A 52 -12.04 4.29 -16.87
C VAL A 52 -10.78 3.51 -16.51
N TYR A 53 -9.74 4.20 -16.06
CA TYR A 53 -8.46 3.62 -15.69
C TYR A 53 -8.20 3.77 -14.20
N GLU A 54 -7.64 2.75 -13.60
CA GLU A 54 -7.27 2.73 -12.19
C GLU A 54 -6.34 3.88 -11.83
N LYS A 55 -5.29 4.11 -12.63
CA LYS A 55 -4.31 5.17 -12.41
C LYS A 55 -4.91 6.57 -12.22
N ASP A 56 -6.06 6.85 -12.87
CA ASP A 56 -6.75 8.14 -12.78
C ASP A 56 -7.57 8.25 -11.48
N ILE A 57 -8.18 7.15 -11.07
CA ILE A 57 -8.97 7.08 -9.84
C ILE A 57 -8.04 7.20 -8.63
N THR A 58 -6.99 6.39 -8.59
CA THR A 58 -6.02 6.38 -7.49
C THR A 58 -5.38 7.74 -7.29
N LEU A 59 -4.98 8.40 -8.36
CA LEU A 59 -4.42 9.77 -8.32
C LEU A 59 -5.43 10.77 -7.74
N LYS A 60 -6.69 10.72 -8.20
CA LYS A 60 -7.73 11.63 -7.71
C LYS A 60 -8.04 11.43 -6.22
N VAL A 61 -8.09 10.18 -5.76
CA VAL A 61 -8.31 9.86 -4.34
C VAL A 61 -7.14 10.33 -3.49
N VAL A 62 -5.91 10.02 -3.89
CA VAL A 62 -4.69 10.38 -3.16
C VAL A 62 -4.54 11.89 -3.01
N LEU A 63 -4.77 12.66 -4.08
CA LEU A 63 -4.70 14.11 -4.02
C LEU A 63 -5.78 14.73 -3.10
N ARG A 64 -6.99 14.16 -3.08
CA ARG A 64 -8.05 14.58 -2.15
C ARG A 64 -7.69 14.23 -0.70
N LEU A 65 -7.20 13.02 -0.49
CA LEU A 65 -6.78 12.56 0.84
C LEU A 65 -5.66 13.44 1.40
N GLY A 66 -4.62 13.70 0.61
CA GLY A 66 -3.52 14.55 1.05
C GLY A 66 -3.98 15.95 1.43
N LYS A 67 -4.85 16.57 0.62
CA LYS A 67 -5.45 17.86 0.97
C LYS A 67 -6.23 17.82 2.28
N LEU A 68 -6.97 16.75 2.57
CA LEU A 68 -7.68 16.59 3.83
C LEU A 68 -6.73 16.44 5.02
N ILE A 69 -5.62 15.72 4.84
CA ILE A 69 -4.59 15.57 5.87
C ILE A 69 -3.90 16.91 6.13
N GLU A 70 -3.44 17.61 5.10
CA GLU A 70 -2.81 18.93 5.22
C GLU A 70 -3.69 19.95 5.95
N GLN A 71 -5.01 19.91 5.73
CA GLN A 71 -5.97 20.79 6.37
C GLN A 71 -6.38 20.34 7.79
N GLY A 72 -6.50 19.05 8.02
CA GLY A 72 -7.07 18.50 9.25
C GLY A 72 -6.07 17.96 10.27
N MET A 73 -4.79 17.88 9.89
CA MET A 73 -3.68 17.42 10.72
C MET A 73 -2.45 18.32 10.50
N PRO A 74 -2.47 19.57 11.01
CA PRO A 74 -1.48 20.62 10.71
C PRO A 74 -0.14 20.29 11.35
N GLY A 75 0.39 19.28 11.56
CA GLY A 75 1.72 18.85 12.01
C GLY A 75 2.25 17.71 11.14
N VAL A 76 1.37 17.15 10.30
CA VAL A 76 1.70 16.00 9.47
C VAL A 76 2.16 16.45 8.09
N LYS A 77 3.38 16.07 7.72
CA LYS A 77 3.90 16.26 6.37
C LYS A 77 3.36 15.19 5.44
N VAL A 78 2.75 15.60 4.32
CA VAL A 78 2.32 14.69 3.27
C VAL A 78 3.38 14.62 2.18
N VAL A 79 3.79 13.41 1.82
CA VAL A 79 4.68 13.12 0.69
C VAL A 79 3.92 12.26 -0.30
N TYR A 80 3.98 12.60 -1.57
CA TYR A 80 3.32 11.86 -2.64
C TYR A 80 4.36 11.12 -3.48
N THR A 81 4.09 9.89 -3.88
CA THR A 81 4.92 9.19 -4.87
C THR A 81 4.77 9.83 -6.25
N ARG A 82 3.55 10.22 -6.61
CA ARG A 82 3.25 11.02 -7.82
C ARG A 82 2.08 11.97 -7.57
N THR A 83 2.08 13.10 -8.26
CA THR A 83 1.01 14.11 -8.23
C THR A 83 0.40 14.36 -9.60
N THR A 84 0.90 13.66 -10.63
CA THR A 84 0.41 13.72 -12.00
C THR A 84 0.35 12.32 -12.60
N ASP A 85 -0.23 12.19 -13.80
CA ASP A 85 -0.21 10.92 -14.55
C ASP A 85 1.18 10.72 -15.16
N LYS A 86 2.08 10.08 -14.42
CA LYS A 86 3.43 9.73 -14.84
C LYS A 86 3.85 8.39 -14.28
N ALA A 87 4.69 7.67 -15.02
CA ALA A 87 5.50 6.59 -14.48
C ALA A 87 6.70 7.18 -13.74
N LEU A 88 7.17 6.50 -12.69
CA LEU A 88 8.36 6.91 -11.93
C LEU A 88 9.63 6.31 -12.50
N ALA A 89 9.51 5.21 -13.24
CA ALA A 89 10.61 4.55 -13.94
C ALA A 89 10.14 3.88 -15.24
N ALA A 90 11.08 3.36 -16.02
CA ALA A 90 10.82 2.75 -17.33
C ALA A 90 10.23 1.33 -17.22
N THR A 91 10.63 0.57 -16.19
CA THR A 91 10.12 -0.79 -15.95
C THR A 91 9.19 -0.80 -14.74
N LYS A 92 8.25 -1.75 -14.70
CA LYS A 92 7.34 -1.92 -13.57
C LYS A 92 8.10 -2.14 -12.26
N GLN A 93 9.14 -2.97 -12.29
CA GLN A 93 9.94 -3.29 -11.11
C GLN A 93 10.67 -2.05 -10.57
N ASP A 94 11.27 -1.27 -11.45
CA ASP A 94 11.96 -0.02 -11.07
C ASP A 94 10.95 1.04 -10.60
N ASP A 95 9.75 1.08 -11.17
CA ASP A 95 8.67 1.98 -10.73
C ASP A 95 8.23 1.66 -9.29
N LEU A 96 8.01 0.38 -8.97
CA LEU A 96 7.69 -0.05 -7.60
C LEU A 96 8.83 0.26 -6.62
N GLN A 97 10.08 0.06 -7.03
CA GLN A 97 11.23 0.43 -6.22
C GLN A 97 11.32 1.93 -5.99
N ALA A 98 11.08 2.74 -7.03
CA ALA A 98 11.10 4.20 -6.93
C ALA A 98 10.04 4.73 -5.94
N ARG A 99 8.87 4.09 -5.85
CA ARG A 99 7.83 4.41 -4.83
C ARG A 99 8.35 4.19 -3.42
N ALA A 100 8.96 3.03 -3.18
CA ALA A 100 9.55 2.69 -1.89
C ALA A 100 10.73 3.62 -1.55
N ASP A 101 11.58 3.95 -2.52
CA ASP A 101 12.72 4.86 -2.32
C ASP A 101 12.25 6.27 -1.93
N ILE A 102 11.18 6.77 -2.54
CA ILE A 102 10.56 8.05 -2.15
C ILE A 102 10.10 7.98 -0.70
N ALA A 103 9.43 6.89 -0.30
CA ALA A 103 8.93 6.70 1.05
C ALA A 103 10.07 6.62 2.07
N ASN A 104 11.06 5.78 1.82
CA ASN A 104 12.20 5.59 2.70
C ASN A 104 13.05 6.86 2.83
N LYS A 105 13.29 7.57 1.73
CA LYS A 105 14.01 8.85 1.73
C LYS A 105 13.27 9.94 2.49
N ALA A 106 11.95 9.91 2.48
CA ALA A 106 11.13 10.86 3.23
C ALA A 106 11.16 10.61 4.74
N GLY A 107 11.63 9.44 5.19
CA GLY A 107 11.51 9.00 6.57
C GLY A 107 10.04 8.87 6.98
N GLY A 108 9.22 8.22 6.15
CA GLY A 108 7.79 8.11 6.39
C GLY A 108 7.48 7.30 7.66
N ASP A 109 6.46 7.73 8.40
CA ASP A 109 5.91 7.02 9.55
C ASP A 109 4.76 6.08 9.14
N LEU A 110 4.18 6.33 7.96
CA LEU A 110 3.14 5.51 7.36
C LEU A 110 3.21 5.58 5.83
N PHE A 111 3.20 4.43 5.18
CA PHE A 111 3.01 4.30 3.74
C PHE A 111 1.59 3.82 3.44
N LEU A 112 0.80 4.62 2.72
CA LEU A 112 -0.56 4.29 2.31
C LEU A 112 -0.66 4.29 0.79
N SER A 113 -0.74 3.10 0.21
CA SER A 113 -0.97 2.91 -1.23
C SER A 113 -2.45 2.73 -1.53
N VAL A 114 -2.93 3.37 -2.59
CA VAL A 114 -4.33 3.33 -3.04
C VAL A 114 -4.40 2.70 -4.41
N HIS A 115 -5.21 1.64 -4.53
CA HIS A 115 -5.44 0.84 -5.73
C HIS A 115 -6.92 0.59 -5.99
N VAL A 116 -7.25 0.06 -7.17
CA VAL A 116 -8.61 -0.36 -7.55
C VAL A 116 -8.54 -1.77 -8.13
N ASN A 117 -9.15 -2.70 -7.45
CA ASN A 117 -9.17 -4.10 -7.82
C ASN A 117 -9.94 -4.36 -9.14
N ALA A 118 -9.65 -5.48 -9.77
CA ALA A 118 -10.43 -6.02 -10.88
C ALA A 118 -10.62 -7.52 -10.70
N SER A 119 -11.64 -8.09 -11.36
CA SER A 119 -11.91 -9.52 -11.32
C SER A 119 -12.62 -9.94 -12.60
N HIS A 120 -12.39 -11.17 -13.06
CA HIS A 120 -13.18 -11.80 -14.11
C HIS A 120 -14.67 -11.93 -13.72
N PHE A 121 -14.96 -11.97 -12.42
CA PHE A 121 -16.34 -12.01 -11.92
C PHE A 121 -16.86 -10.58 -11.74
N THR A 122 -17.68 -10.10 -12.65
CA THR A 122 -18.28 -8.75 -12.57
C THR A 122 -19.16 -8.51 -11.34
N ALA A 123 -19.54 -9.58 -10.63
CA ALA A 123 -20.23 -9.50 -9.34
C ALA A 123 -19.29 -9.21 -8.15
N ALA A 124 -17.97 -9.33 -8.31
CA ALA A 124 -16.99 -9.00 -7.28
C ALA A 124 -17.11 -7.51 -6.91
N ARG A 125 -17.11 -7.22 -5.60
CA ARG A 125 -17.31 -5.87 -5.08
C ARG A 125 -16.84 -5.73 -3.64
N GLY A 126 -16.60 -4.52 -3.21
CA GLY A 126 -16.21 -4.15 -1.85
C GLY A 126 -14.74 -3.76 -1.76
N ALA A 127 -14.39 -3.06 -0.70
CA ALA A 127 -13.04 -2.61 -0.44
C ALA A 127 -12.29 -3.62 0.47
N GLU A 128 -11.00 -3.80 0.22
CA GLU A 128 -10.11 -4.61 1.07
C GLU A 128 -8.81 -3.86 1.35
N THR A 129 -8.11 -4.26 2.39
CA THR A 129 -6.81 -3.66 2.73
C THR A 129 -5.78 -4.77 2.88
N LEU A 130 -4.67 -4.60 2.17
CA LEU A 130 -3.60 -5.56 2.11
C LEU A 130 -2.46 -5.11 3.03
N VAL A 131 -1.91 -6.05 3.78
CA VAL A 131 -0.72 -5.88 4.63
C VAL A 131 0.36 -6.85 4.18
N MET A 132 1.63 -6.54 4.46
CA MET A 132 2.72 -7.45 4.15
C MET A 132 2.55 -8.78 4.88
N GLY A 133 2.56 -9.86 4.13
CA GLY A 133 2.49 -11.21 4.67
C GLY A 133 2.33 -12.28 3.61
N GLU A 134 2.60 -13.52 4.00
CA GLU A 134 2.39 -14.71 3.16
C GLU A 134 1.06 -15.37 3.54
N SER A 135 0.17 -15.57 2.57
CA SER A 135 -1.07 -16.32 2.75
C SER A 135 -0.90 -17.72 2.17
N THR A 136 -1.13 -18.74 3.00
CA THR A 136 -0.89 -20.14 2.59
C THR A 136 -2.08 -20.80 1.89
N LYS A 137 -3.31 -20.28 2.00
CA LYS A 137 -4.51 -20.87 1.39
C LYS A 137 -5.40 -19.89 0.62
N GLU A 138 -5.35 -18.62 0.96
CA GLU A 138 -6.15 -17.59 0.30
C GLU A 138 -5.43 -16.96 -0.90
N GLN A 139 -4.16 -17.28 -1.08
CA GLN A 139 -3.37 -16.80 -2.21
C GLN A 139 -4.01 -17.19 -3.55
N GLN A 140 -4.50 -18.43 -3.69
CA GLN A 140 -5.22 -18.87 -4.89
C GLN A 140 -6.56 -18.13 -5.11
N TYR A 141 -7.31 -17.83 -4.05
CA TYR A 141 -8.56 -17.06 -4.16
C TYR A 141 -8.32 -15.57 -4.44
N ASN A 142 -7.20 -15.02 -3.96
CA ASN A 142 -6.79 -13.64 -4.24
C ASN A 142 -6.05 -13.52 -5.56
N GLU A 143 -5.37 -14.57 -6.02
CA GLU A 143 -4.79 -14.65 -7.36
C GLU A 143 -5.86 -14.51 -8.44
N ASP A 144 -7.06 -15.07 -8.26
CA ASP A 144 -8.18 -14.87 -9.17
C ASP A 144 -8.72 -13.44 -9.17
N ALA A 145 -8.56 -12.69 -8.08
CA ALA A 145 -9.00 -11.30 -7.95
C ALA A 145 -7.90 -10.28 -8.29
N LEU A 146 -6.64 -10.64 -8.06
CA LEU A 146 -5.44 -9.85 -8.43
C LEU A 146 -4.97 -10.17 -9.87
N TYR A 147 -5.63 -11.11 -10.52
CA TYR A 147 -5.15 -11.81 -11.72
C TYR A 147 -4.84 -10.90 -12.91
N GLU A 148 -5.40 -9.72 -12.99
CA GLU A 148 -5.19 -8.85 -14.16
C GLU A 148 -4.26 -7.66 -13.90
N ASN A 149 -4.13 -7.16 -12.67
CA ASN A 149 -3.49 -5.87 -12.45
C ASN A 149 -2.24 -5.85 -11.58
N ASN A 150 -2.20 -6.67 -10.55
CA ASN A 150 -1.14 -6.59 -9.54
C ASN A 150 -0.23 -7.83 -9.52
N ARG A 151 -0.32 -8.70 -10.54
CA ARG A 151 0.52 -9.90 -10.61
C ARG A 151 2.01 -9.55 -10.68
N ASP A 152 2.35 -8.50 -11.42
CA ASP A 152 3.73 -8.01 -11.52
C ASP A 152 4.21 -7.30 -10.25
N ASP A 153 3.28 -6.96 -9.34
CA ASP A 153 3.57 -6.37 -8.04
C ASP A 153 3.93 -7.41 -6.99
N LEU A 154 3.67 -8.71 -7.27
CA LEU A 154 4.00 -9.81 -6.37
C LEU A 154 5.50 -10.12 -6.40
N ILE A 155 6.00 -10.60 -5.26
CA ILE A 155 7.36 -11.10 -5.14
C ILE A 155 7.41 -12.52 -5.69
N ASP A 156 8.32 -12.78 -6.63
CA ASP A 156 8.55 -14.12 -7.17
C ASP A 156 9.23 -15.01 -6.11
N MET A 157 8.54 -16.07 -5.71
CA MET A 157 8.99 -17.04 -4.72
C MET A 157 9.33 -18.41 -5.34
N SER A 158 9.49 -18.48 -6.66
CA SER A 158 9.74 -19.74 -7.39
C SER A 158 11.13 -20.33 -7.13
N ASP A 159 12.14 -19.50 -6.84
CA ASP A 159 13.46 -19.94 -6.43
C ASP A 159 13.52 -20.14 -4.91
N GLU A 160 13.80 -21.37 -4.46
CA GLU A 160 13.75 -21.76 -3.04
C GLU A 160 14.72 -20.95 -2.16
N ARG A 161 15.91 -20.61 -2.67
CA ARG A 161 16.88 -19.81 -1.93
C ARG A 161 16.42 -18.36 -1.80
N THR A 162 15.90 -17.79 -2.86
CA THR A 162 15.29 -16.45 -2.88
C THR A 162 14.10 -16.43 -1.93
N ALA A 163 13.22 -17.43 -2.00
CA ALA A 163 12.06 -17.55 -1.12
C ALA A 163 12.46 -17.59 0.37
N ALA A 164 13.51 -18.34 0.72
CA ALA A 164 13.98 -18.40 2.11
C ALA A 164 14.48 -17.04 2.62
N ILE A 165 15.22 -16.30 1.80
CA ILE A 165 15.71 -14.95 2.12
C ILE A 165 14.54 -13.97 2.27
N VAL A 166 13.61 -13.99 1.33
CA VAL A 166 12.42 -13.13 1.35
C VAL A 166 11.57 -13.41 2.58
N ARG A 167 11.31 -14.67 2.93
CA ARG A 167 10.56 -15.04 4.15
C ARG A 167 11.21 -14.52 5.41
N ALA A 168 12.53 -14.68 5.55
CA ALA A 168 13.26 -14.17 6.71
C ALA A 168 13.13 -12.64 6.84
N TYR A 169 13.19 -11.93 5.71
CA TYR A 169 13.02 -10.48 5.70
C TYR A 169 11.59 -10.05 6.01
N ILE A 170 10.58 -10.74 5.46
CA ILE A 170 9.17 -10.49 5.76
C ILE A 170 8.87 -10.68 7.24
N GLN A 171 9.40 -11.75 7.85
CA GLN A 171 9.25 -11.98 9.30
C GLN A 171 9.81 -10.82 10.11
N ASN A 172 10.94 -10.25 9.69
CA ASN A 172 11.51 -9.07 10.32
C ASN A 172 10.63 -7.84 10.16
N LEU A 173 10.10 -7.58 8.96
CA LEU A 173 9.16 -6.49 8.71
C LEU A 173 7.87 -6.64 9.52
N GLN A 174 7.32 -7.86 9.59
CA GLN A 174 6.12 -8.14 10.38
C GLN A 174 6.36 -7.96 11.87
N PHE A 175 7.52 -8.39 12.38
CA PHE A 175 7.92 -8.17 13.76
C PHE A 175 8.05 -6.67 14.09
N THR A 176 8.60 -5.89 13.16
CA THR A 176 8.88 -4.46 13.38
C THR A 176 7.65 -3.59 13.17
N TYR A 177 6.87 -3.84 12.10
CA TYR A 177 5.82 -2.94 11.62
C TYR A 177 4.42 -3.59 11.54
N GLY A 178 4.33 -4.92 11.75
CA GLY A 178 3.11 -5.68 11.48
C GLY A 178 1.91 -5.21 12.30
N GLU A 179 2.08 -4.97 13.59
CA GLU A 179 1.01 -4.49 14.46
C GLU A 179 0.50 -3.10 14.04
N TYR A 180 1.40 -2.20 13.67
CA TYR A 180 1.06 -0.87 13.19
C TYR A 180 0.36 -0.92 11.85
N SER A 181 0.83 -1.76 10.92
CA SER A 181 0.17 -1.98 9.63
C SER A 181 -1.22 -2.56 9.79
N LEU A 182 -1.41 -3.53 10.69
CA LEU A 182 -2.73 -4.08 11.01
C LEU A 182 -3.65 -3.05 11.66
N ALA A 183 -3.13 -2.19 12.54
CA ALA A 183 -3.92 -1.15 13.19
C ALA A 183 -4.51 -0.17 12.17
N ILE A 184 -3.69 0.40 11.28
CA ILE A 184 -4.21 1.28 10.22
C ILE A 184 -5.12 0.53 9.23
N ALA A 185 -4.81 -0.71 8.86
CA ALA A 185 -5.65 -1.51 7.98
C ALA A 185 -7.06 -1.73 8.56
N ASN A 186 -7.14 -2.03 9.86
CA ASN A 186 -8.42 -2.16 10.57
C ASN A 186 -9.20 -0.85 10.66
N CYS A 187 -8.51 0.28 10.92
CA CYS A 187 -9.13 1.61 10.85
C CYS A 187 -9.73 1.89 9.48
N ILE A 188 -9.03 1.53 8.39
CA ILE A 188 -9.51 1.69 7.02
C ILE A 188 -10.78 0.87 6.77
N GLN A 189 -10.78 -0.42 7.11
CA GLN A 189 -11.93 -1.30 6.91
C GLN A 189 -13.15 -0.81 7.73
N LYS A 190 -12.94 -0.47 9.00
CA LYS A 190 -13.97 0.10 9.88
C LYS A 190 -14.58 1.39 9.31
N ASN A 191 -13.77 2.30 8.79
CA ASN A 191 -14.26 3.56 8.24
C ASN A 191 -14.93 3.40 6.87
N TYR A 192 -14.56 2.39 6.07
CA TYR A 192 -15.31 2.02 4.87
C TYR A 192 -16.70 1.47 5.24
N GLU A 193 -16.78 0.57 6.22
CA GLU A 193 -18.06 0.03 6.70
C GLU A 193 -18.94 1.14 7.27
N ALA A 194 -18.40 2.02 8.09
CA ALA A 194 -19.12 3.17 8.64
C ALA A 194 -19.64 4.15 7.57
N SER A 195 -19.03 4.16 6.39
CA SER A 195 -19.50 4.93 5.23
C SER A 195 -20.55 4.16 4.38
N GLY A 196 -21.00 2.98 4.82
CA GLY A 196 -21.96 2.14 4.11
C GLY A 196 -21.37 1.33 2.97
N ARG A 197 -20.04 1.24 2.87
CA ARG A 197 -19.36 0.45 1.85
C ARG A 197 -19.21 -1.01 2.31
N ARG A 198 -19.34 -1.91 1.36
CA ARG A 198 -19.01 -3.32 1.61
C ARG A 198 -17.51 -3.45 1.84
N THR A 199 -17.13 -4.13 2.91
CA THR A 199 -15.75 -4.47 3.24
C THR A 199 -15.48 -5.95 2.96
N ARG A 200 -14.23 -6.26 2.67
CA ARG A 200 -13.71 -7.62 2.42
C ARG A 200 -12.63 -8.00 3.43
N GLY A 201 -12.37 -7.09 4.39
CA GLY A 201 -11.43 -7.30 5.49
C GLY A 201 -9.98 -6.95 5.13
N VAL A 202 -9.11 -7.31 6.06
CA VAL A 202 -7.65 -7.18 5.94
C VAL A 202 -7.09 -8.53 5.50
N LYS A 203 -6.14 -8.50 4.55
CA LYS A 203 -5.53 -9.72 4.00
C LYS A 203 -4.02 -9.58 3.91
N PRO A 204 -3.27 -10.64 4.23
CA PRO A 204 -1.83 -10.67 3.98
C PRO A 204 -1.57 -10.89 2.49
N GLN A 205 -0.55 -10.19 1.94
CA GLN A 205 -0.12 -10.32 0.55
C GLN A 205 1.36 -9.98 0.39
N LEU A 206 2.07 -10.71 -0.49
CA LEU A 206 3.47 -10.49 -0.80
C LEU A 206 3.63 -9.39 -1.87
N LEU A 207 3.42 -8.14 -1.50
CA LEU A 207 3.50 -7.01 -2.41
C LEU A 207 4.88 -6.35 -2.37
N ARG A 208 5.49 -6.20 -3.55
CA ARG A 208 6.83 -5.61 -3.70
C ARG A 208 6.93 -4.21 -3.11
N VAL A 209 5.94 -3.37 -3.32
CA VAL A 209 5.92 -2.00 -2.81
C VAL A 209 5.90 -1.96 -1.28
N LEU A 210 5.18 -2.88 -0.61
CA LEU A 210 5.18 -2.98 0.84
C LEU A 210 6.44 -3.65 1.40
N TYR A 211 7.01 -4.61 0.65
CA TYR A 211 8.26 -5.27 0.98
C TYR A 211 9.44 -4.30 0.98
N ALA A 212 9.45 -3.35 0.06
CA ALA A 212 10.58 -2.43 -0.13
C ALA A 212 10.50 -1.18 0.75
N THR A 213 9.38 -0.94 1.44
CA THR A 213 9.23 0.19 2.39
C THR A 213 9.68 -0.19 3.79
N ASP A 214 10.33 0.76 4.48
CA ASP A 214 10.93 0.57 5.81
C ASP A 214 10.11 1.35 6.87
N MET A 215 8.79 1.11 6.85
CA MET A 215 7.81 1.74 7.75
C MET A 215 6.52 0.92 7.77
N PRO A 216 5.59 1.16 8.71
CA PRO A 216 4.24 0.64 8.63
C PRO A 216 3.61 0.96 7.28
N GLY A 217 3.09 -0.06 6.59
CA GLY A 217 2.58 0.11 5.23
C GLY A 217 1.33 -0.73 4.95
N VAL A 218 0.41 -0.13 4.19
CA VAL A 218 -0.79 -0.80 3.70
C VAL A 218 -1.06 -0.43 2.25
N LEU A 219 -1.67 -1.37 1.51
CA LEU A 219 -2.29 -1.10 0.22
C LEU A 219 -3.79 -1.30 0.35
N THR A 220 -4.59 -0.30 0.01
CA THR A 220 -6.05 -0.40 0.04
C THR A 220 -6.61 -0.47 -1.36
N GLU A 221 -7.34 -1.56 -1.62
CA GLU A 221 -8.16 -1.75 -2.81
C GLU A 221 -9.51 -1.10 -2.55
N ILE A 222 -9.76 0.04 -3.17
CA ILE A 222 -10.95 0.87 -2.87
C ILE A 222 -12.24 0.38 -3.52
N GLY A 223 -12.24 -0.75 -4.21
CA GLY A 223 -13.39 -1.38 -4.87
C GLY A 223 -12.96 -2.10 -6.14
N PHE A 224 -13.91 -2.59 -6.92
CA PHE A 224 -13.69 -3.36 -8.14
C PHE A 224 -14.09 -2.58 -9.38
N LEU A 225 -13.13 -2.24 -10.22
CA LEU A 225 -13.40 -1.52 -11.48
C LEU A 225 -14.19 -2.37 -12.49
N SER A 226 -14.03 -3.70 -12.44
CA SER A 226 -14.79 -4.67 -13.26
C SER A 226 -16.29 -4.75 -12.89
N ASN A 227 -16.71 -4.22 -11.73
CA ASN A 227 -18.11 -4.17 -11.33
C ASN A 227 -18.75 -2.85 -11.81
N PRO A 228 -19.78 -2.88 -12.68
CA PRO A 228 -20.36 -1.66 -13.25
C PRO A 228 -20.87 -0.65 -12.22
N LYS A 229 -21.43 -1.12 -11.09
CA LYS A 229 -21.94 -0.24 -10.02
C LYS A 229 -20.79 0.41 -9.25
N GLU A 230 -19.73 -0.35 -8.93
CA GLU A 230 -18.56 0.21 -8.28
C GLU A 230 -17.78 1.13 -9.23
N ALA A 231 -17.62 0.78 -10.50
CA ALA A 231 -16.98 1.64 -11.49
C ALA A 231 -17.70 2.99 -11.61
N ALA A 232 -19.06 2.99 -11.62
CA ALA A 232 -19.84 4.22 -11.63
C ALA A 232 -19.62 5.05 -10.36
N TYR A 233 -19.52 4.43 -9.20
CA TYR A 233 -19.25 5.09 -7.93
C TYR A 233 -17.80 5.63 -7.88
N LEU A 234 -16.82 4.80 -8.23
CA LEU A 234 -15.39 5.12 -8.17
C LEU A 234 -15.00 6.29 -9.08
N LYS A 235 -15.67 6.47 -10.22
CA LYS A 235 -15.43 7.61 -11.12
C LYS A 235 -16.19 8.88 -10.74
N SER A 236 -17.18 8.81 -9.83
CA SER A 236 -18.00 9.95 -9.45
C SER A 236 -17.29 10.86 -8.45
N GLU A 237 -17.49 12.17 -8.55
CA GLU A 237 -16.94 13.13 -7.58
C GLU A 237 -17.35 12.78 -6.14
N LYS A 238 -18.62 12.41 -5.95
CA LYS A 238 -19.15 11.97 -4.66
C LYS A 238 -18.38 10.74 -4.12
N GLY A 239 -18.18 9.71 -4.95
CA GLY A 239 -17.48 8.48 -4.54
C GLY A 239 -16.03 8.74 -4.19
N LEU A 240 -15.34 9.54 -5.00
CA LEU A 240 -13.95 9.94 -4.74
C LEU A 240 -13.81 10.70 -3.41
N ASP A 241 -14.72 11.63 -3.13
CA ASP A 241 -14.72 12.41 -1.88
C ASP A 241 -15.07 11.54 -0.66
N GLU A 242 -16.04 10.64 -0.76
CA GLU A 242 -16.43 9.73 0.33
C GLU A 242 -15.27 8.76 0.68
N ILE A 243 -14.56 8.23 -0.33
CA ILE A 243 -13.41 7.38 -0.13
C ILE A 243 -12.28 8.17 0.55
N ALA A 244 -11.93 9.34 0.02
CA ALA A 244 -10.87 10.16 0.59
C ALA A 244 -11.16 10.55 2.04
N ARG A 245 -12.43 10.89 2.37
CA ARG A 245 -12.85 11.19 3.75
C ARG A 245 -12.80 9.97 4.66
N SER A 246 -13.09 8.76 4.15
CA SER A 246 -12.99 7.53 4.93
C SER A 246 -11.53 7.23 5.26
N LEU A 247 -10.63 7.36 4.28
CA LEU A 247 -9.19 7.20 4.49
C LEU A 247 -8.64 8.27 5.45
N PHE A 248 -9.06 9.52 5.31
CA PHE A 248 -8.67 10.59 6.24
C PHE A 248 -9.07 10.30 7.68
N ARG A 249 -10.33 9.85 7.91
CA ARG A 249 -10.76 9.45 9.26
C ARG A 249 -9.92 8.30 9.81
N SER A 250 -9.55 7.36 8.94
CA SER A 250 -8.70 6.22 9.33
C SER A 250 -7.31 6.64 9.75
N VAL A 251 -6.69 7.53 9.00
CA VAL A 251 -5.36 8.09 9.34
C VAL A 251 -5.44 8.87 10.64
N LYS A 252 -6.48 9.71 10.81
CA LYS A 252 -6.67 10.49 12.03
C LYS A 252 -6.92 9.61 13.27
N GLU A 253 -7.72 8.55 13.13
CA GLU A 253 -7.99 7.59 14.20
C GLU A 253 -6.73 6.80 14.57
N TYR A 254 -5.93 6.40 13.58
CA TYR A 254 -4.68 5.68 13.80
C TYR A 254 -3.59 6.54 14.47
N SER A 255 -3.58 7.85 14.24
CA SER A 255 -2.61 8.79 14.80
C SER A 255 -2.96 9.28 16.21
N ALA A 256 -4.11 8.89 16.76
CA ALA A 256 -4.59 9.35 18.07
C ALA A 256 -4.17 8.42 19.20
#